data_2deed306aa4e186a8736089bd9534d7d
#
_entry.id   2deed306aa4e186a8736089bd9534d7d
#
_cell.length_a   1.000
_cell.length_b   1.000
_cell.length_c   1.000
_cell.angle_alpha   90.00
_cell.angle_beta   90.00
_cell.angle_gamma   90.00
#
_symmetry.space_group_name_H-M   'P 1'
#
loop_
_entity.id
_entity.type
_entity.pdbx_description
1 polymer ?
#
loop_
_entity_poly.entity_id
_entity_poly.type
_entity_poly.pdbx_seq_one_letter_code
_entity_poly.pdbx_strand_id
1 'polypeptide(L)'
;MSVYKVLLILLGVSGSYSALGQQMPFNPVSYRIFSPFLINPAISGSKDYMSIDILGGFTGKSYSQVISGNARLARKTSGYGTSEKTYSFTSIGTGVSAYNDFNSIDSIINSGISAALSYHIRLNKRALSFLSIGASAKGMYHFYRGNSDLSIPYKEFYFPNVDAGIYLYNPNSYAGLSVTNLLDPPADTATFAIYQIPVSRQYNFIAGYKFVLSRTLNLVLEPSVIVHTNDTLAFDIKENIEPAIKLYAGNFCIGTFFNDYSKISFFFQYRYPKFYVGTYFALPKDSPFFKKSLTAEIALGINFSRNKSGYIKNGHW
;
A
#
# COMPACT_ATOMS: atom_id res chain seq x y z
N MET A 1 -41.12 -0.63 16.31
CA MET A 1 -40.62 0.30 15.30
C MET A 1 -39.91 -0.55 14.24
N SER A 2 -40.41 -0.59 12.99
CA SER A 2 -39.96 -1.53 11.97
C SER A 2 -38.54 -1.17 11.52
N VAL A 3 -37.66 -2.18 11.37
CA VAL A 3 -36.26 -2.10 10.93
C VAL A 3 -36.11 -1.30 9.62
N TYR A 4 -37.13 -1.30 8.75
CA TYR A 4 -37.18 -0.51 7.52
C TYR A 4 -37.20 1.00 7.73
N LYS A 5 -37.68 1.52 8.87
CA LYS A 5 -37.65 2.97 9.13
C LYS A 5 -36.30 3.45 9.60
N VAL A 6 -35.50 2.59 10.19
CA VAL A 6 -34.10 2.92 10.58
C VAL A 6 -33.20 2.90 9.34
N LEU A 7 -33.46 2.02 8.38
CA LEU A 7 -32.71 1.96 7.12
C LEU A 7 -32.98 3.17 6.22
N LEU A 8 -34.20 3.70 6.22
CA LEU A 8 -34.58 4.89 5.44
C LEU A 8 -34.05 6.19 6.03
N ILE A 9 -33.83 6.25 7.36
CA ILE A 9 -33.19 7.43 8.00
C ILE A 9 -31.69 7.44 7.73
N LEU A 10 -31.04 6.29 7.59
CA LEU A 10 -29.63 6.18 7.22
C LEU A 10 -29.37 6.53 5.73
N LEU A 11 -30.38 6.40 4.87
CA LEU A 11 -30.28 6.78 3.45
C LEU A 11 -30.63 8.25 3.17
N GLY A 12 -31.16 8.97 4.15
CA GLY A 12 -31.69 10.34 3.99
C GLY A 12 -30.73 11.48 4.37
N VAL A 13 -29.51 11.21 4.78
CA VAL A 13 -28.51 12.23 5.19
C VAL A 13 -27.34 12.22 4.21
N SER A 14 -27.58 12.09 2.91
CA SER A 14 -26.60 12.39 1.88
C SER A 14 -26.74 13.84 1.40
N GLY A 15 -26.48 14.77 2.28
CA GLY A 15 -26.16 16.13 1.90
C GLY A 15 -24.83 16.13 1.13
N SER A 16 -24.88 16.53 -0.13
CA SER A 16 -23.78 16.65 -1.07
C SER A 16 -22.73 17.65 -0.54
N TYR A 17 -21.85 17.16 0.33
CA TYR A 17 -20.56 17.82 0.50
C TYR A 17 -19.64 17.20 -0.54
N SER A 18 -19.21 17.99 -1.51
CA SER A 18 -18.09 17.65 -2.38
C SER A 18 -16.90 17.38 -1.47
N ALA A 19 -16.72 16.13 -1.09
CA ALA A 19 -15.50 15.68 -0.44
C ALA A 19 -14.41 15.88 -1.48
N LEU A 20 -13.62 16.92 -1.33
CA LEU A 20 -12.32 17.04 -1.97
C LEU A 20 -11.59 15.77 -1.55
N GLY A 21 -11.44 14.82 -2.49
CA GLY A 21 -10.79 13.55 -2.26
C GLY A 21 -9.38 13.84 -1.72
N GLN A 22 -9.21 13.69 -0.42
CA GLN A 22 -7.92 13.91 0.22
C GLN A 22 -7.04 12.74 -0.19
N GLN A 23 -6.14 13.03 -1.12
CA GLN A 23 -5.18 12.05 -1.62
C GLN A 23 -4.28 11.58 -0.47
N MET A 24 -3.96 10.31 -0.48
CA MET A 24 -2.91 9.77 0.39
C MET A 24 -1.62 10.57 0.22
N PRO A 25 -0.77 10.67 1.25
CA PRO A 25 0.51 11.38 1.17
C PRO A 25 1.48 10.79 0.13
N PHE A 26 1.15 9.63 -0.45
CA PHE A 26 1.90 9.01 -1.55
C PHE A 26 1.06 8.97 -2.82
N ASN A 27 1.62 9.42 -3.90
CA ASN A 27 0.95 9.42 -5.19
C ASN A 27 1.15 8.14 -6.03
N PRO A 28 2.24 7.34 -5.90
CA PRO A 28 2.37 6.11 -6.66
C PRO A 28 1.31 5.09 -6.24
N VAL A 29 0.53 4.61 -7.20
CA VAL A 29 -0.48 3.57 -6.98
C VAL A 29 0.18 2.20 -6.79
N SER A 30 1.33 2.01 -7.42
CA SER A 30 2.05 0.74 -7.42
C SER A 30 2.55 0.31 -6.03
N TYR A 31 2.69 1.22 -5.04
CA TYR A 31 3.07 0.82 -3.68
C TYR A 31 2.04 -0.14 -3.05
N ARG A 32 0.78 -0.04 -3.43
CA ARG A 32 -0.29 -0.94 -2.99
C ARG A 32 -0.07 -2.38 -3.46
N ILE A 33 0.63 -2.54 -4.57
CA ILE A 33 0.98 -3.84 -5.17
C ILE A 33 2.31 -4.35 -4.63
N PHE A 34 3.33 -3.50 -4.61
CA PHE A 34 4.71 -3.91 -4.33
C PHE A 34 5.09 -3.79 -2.84
N SER A 35 4.57 -2.78 -2.15
CA SER A 35 4.90 -2.47 -0.75
C SER A 35 3.63 -2.26 0.12
N PRO A 36 2.71 -3.23 0.19
CA PRO A 36 1.41 -3.08 0.85
C PRO A 36 1.51 -2.83 2.36
N PHE A 37 2.67 -3.05 2.99
CA PHE A 37 2.88 -2.72 4.40
C PHE A 37 2.83 -1.20 4.68
N LEU A 38 2.91 -0.37 3.64
CA LEU A 38 2.71 1.09 3.76
C LEU A 38 1.24 1.47 3.99
N ILE A 39 0.30 0.59 3.62
CA ILE A 39 -1.13 0.74 3.92
C ILE A 39 -1.46 0.10 5.27
N ASN A 40 -0.89 -1.07 5.54
CA ASN A 40 -1.15 -1.82 6.76
C ASN A 40 0.16 -2.33 7.35
N PRO A 41 0.64 -1.73 8.45
CA PRO A 41 1.92 -2.10 9.06
C PRO A 41 1.99 -3.55 9.54
N ALA A 42 0.84 -4.21 9.78
CA ALA A 42 0.80 -5.62 10.14
C ALA A 42 1.23 -6.56 8.99
N ILE A 43 1.32 -6.08 7.75
CA ILE A 43 1.82 -6.84 6.60
C ILE A 43 3.36 -6.95 6.63
N SER A 44 4.06 -6.05 7.34
CA SER A 44 5.52 -6.09 7.39
C SER A 44 6.03 -7.45 7.88
N GLY A 45 7.00 -8.05 7.17
CA GLY A 45 7.51 -9.38 7.48
C GLY A 45 6.55 -10.54 7.26
N SER A 46 5.41 -10.35 6.59
CA SER A 46 4.49 -11.44 6.25
C SER A 46 5.10 -12.43 5.24
N LYS A 47 6.10 -11.99 4.47
CA LYS A 47 6.84 -12.79 3.51
C LYS A 47 8.06 -13.45 4.17
N ASP A 48 8.44 -14.64 3.70
CA ASP A 48 9.58 -15.41 4.22
C ASP A 48 10.94 -14.94 3.67
N TYR A 49 10.98 -13.77 3.05
CA TYR A 49 12.18 -13.14 2.51
C TYR A 49 12.22 -11.65 2.85
N MET A 50 13.40 -11.10 2.82
CA MET A 50 13.60 -9.65 2.87
C MET A 50 13.45 -9.09 1.47
N SER A 51 12.70 -8.01 1.31
CA SER A 51 12.62 -7.25 0.06
C SER A 51 13.11 -5.82 0.26
N ILE A 52 13.74 -5.28 -0.78
CA ILE A 52 14.00 -3.85 -0.93
C ILE A 52 13.36 -3.44 -2.23
N ASP A 53 12.48 -2.45 -2.18
CA ASP A 53 11.67 -2.01 -3.31
C ASP A 53 11.91 -0.52 -3.55
N ILE A 54 12.10 -0.14 -4.81
CA ILE A 54 12.22 1.23 -5.27
C ILE A 54 11.11 1.46 -6.30
N LEU A 55 10.29 2.46 -6.05
CA LEU A 55 9.19 2.83 -6.93
C LEU A 55 9.36 4.28 -7.34
N GLY A 56 9.17 4.55 -8.61
CA GLY A 56 9.17 5.90 -9.15
C GLY A 56 8.03 6.05 -10.14
N GLY A 57 7.34 7.18 -10.10
CA GLY A 57 6.21 7.41 -10.98
C GLY A 57 6.04 8.87 -11.34
N PHE A 58 5.26 9.09 -12.39
CA PHE A 58 4.81 10.41 -12.77
C PHE A 58 3.34 10.39 -13.21
N THR A 59 2.64 11.45 -12.89
CA THR A 59 1.27 11.71 -13.31
C THR A 59 1.18 13.16 -13.76
N GLY A 60 1.13 13.40 -15.07
CA GLY A 60 1.14 14.77 -15.57
C GLY A 60 2.43 15.51 -15.19
N LYS A 61 2.33 16.47 -14.28
CA LYS A 61 3.46 17.26 -13.76
C LYS A 61 3.87 16.87 -12.34
N SER A 62 3.34 15.79 -11.79
CA SER A 62 3.67 15.29 -10.46
C SER A 62 4.65 14.14 -10.57
N TYR A 63 5.62 14.10 -9.68
CA TYR A 63 6.64 13.05 -9.58
C TYR A 63 6.62 12.47 -8.18
N SER A 64 6.66 11.16 -8.10
CA SER A 64 6.63 10.44 -6.84
C SER A 64 7.73 9.38 -6.79
N GLN A 65 8.36 9.25 -5.65
CA GLN A 65 9.41 8.27 -5.41
C GLN A 65 9.21 7.63 -4.05
N VAL A 66 9.35 6.33 -3.98
CA VAL A 66 9.29 5.55 -2.74
C VAL A 66 10.44 4.56 -2.74
N ILE A 67 11.17 4.49 -1.65
CA ILE A 67 12.07 3.40 -1.33
C ILE A 67 11.57 2.71 -0.09
N SER A 68 11.51 1.39 -0.11
CA SER A 68 11.04 0.62 1.04
C SER A 68 11.82 -0.66 1.24
N GLY A 69 11.87 -1.11 2.48
CA GLY A 69 12.45 -2.38 2.86
C GLY A 69 11.54 -3.11 3.81
N ASN A 70 11.42 -4.42 3.61
CA ASN A 70 10.52 -5.27 4.38
C ASN A 70 11.21 -6.59 4.70
N ALA A 71 11.20 -6.99 5.96
CA ALA A 71 11.86 -8.19 6.39
C ALA A 71 11.16 -8.86 7.58
N ARG A 72 11.18 -10.18 7.61
CA ARG A 72 10.93 -10.94 8.83
C ARG A 72 12.25 -11.24 9.53
N LEU A 73 12.34 -10.92 10.81
CA LEU A 73 13.55 -11.21 11.57
C LEU A 73 13.72 -12.74 11.66
N ALA A 74 14.95 -13.20 11.54
CA ALA A 74 15.27 -14.61 11.62
C ALA A 74 16.29 -14.85 12.73
N ARG A 75 16.05 -15.87 13.54
CA ARG A 75 16.99 -16.34 14.55
C ARG A 75 17.81 -17.49 13.98
N LYS A 76 19.12 -17.39 14.15
CA LYS A 76 20.02 -18.50 13.85
C LYS A 76 19.87 -19.58 14.91
N THR A 77 19.41 -20.75 14.53
CA THR A 77 19.30 -21.91 15.43
C THR A 77 20.47 -22.85 15.11
N SER A 78 21.30 -23.12 16.10
CA SER A 78 22.34 -24.15 16.02
C SER A 78 21.67 -25.45 16.41
N GLY A 79 21.51 -26.38 15.46
CA GLY A 79 21.08 -27.75 15.76
C GLY A 79 22.22 -28.49 16.50
N TYR A 80 21.89 -29.16 17.59
CA TYR A 80 22.83 -30.06 18.27
C TYR A 80 23.21 -31.19 17.29
N GLY A 81 24.47 -31.24 16.87
CA GLY A 81 25.00 -32.36 16.10
C GLY A 81 24.98 -32.28 14.58
N THR A 82 24.47 -31.23 13.96
CA THR A 82 24.55 -31.03 12.52
C THR A 82 25.30 -29.77 12.15
N SER A 83 26.25 -29.88 11.21
CA SER A 83 27.04 -28.76 10.68
C SER A 83 26.22 -27.75 9.89
N GLU A 84 24.93 -27.96 9.71
CA GLU A 84 24.02 -27.09 8.98
C GLU A 84 23.34 -26.08 9.90
N LYS A 85 23.67 -24.83 9.66
CA LYS A 85 23.01 -23.69 10.32
C LYS A 85 21.61 -23.51 9.73
N THR A 86 20.58 -23.93 10.44
CA THR A 86 19.20 -23.73 10.07
C THR A 86 18.71 -22.36 10.59
N TYR A 87 18.07 -21.56 9.75
CA TYR A 87 17.44 -20.32 10.17
C TYR A 87 15.95 -20.57 10.43
N SER A 88 15.48 -20.20 11.60
CA SER A 88 14.05 -20.12 11.89
C SER A 88 13.59 -18.67 11.90
N PHE A 89 12.44 -18.40 11.29
CA PHE A 89 11.84 -17.08 11.34
C PHE A 89 11.26 -16.80 12.72
N THR A 90 11.53 -15.62 13.24
CA THR A 90 10.88 -15.14 14.46
C THR A 90 9.45 -14.70 14.15
N SER A 91 8.70 -14.40 15.20
CA SER A 91 7.38 -13.81 15.08
C SER A 91 7.40 -12.31 14.76
N ILE A 92 8.57 -11.69 14.60
CA ILE A 92 8.69 -10.24 14.43
C ILE A 92 8.98 -9.91 12.97
N GLY A 93 8.16 -9.05 12.40
CA GLY A 93 8.36 -8.41 11.11
C GLY A 93 8.75 -6.95 11.27
N THR A 94 9.51 -6.43 10.31
CA THR A 94 9.96 -5.04 10.26
C THR A 94 9.78 -4.48 8.86
N GLY A 95 9.47 -3.19 8.78
CA GLY A 95 9.41 -2.45 7.52
C GLY A 95 9.98 -1.06 7.72
N VAL A 96 10.65 -0.53 6.70
CA VAL A 96 11.13 0.85 6.65
C VAL A 96 10.80 1.42 5.29
N SER A 97 10.49 2.72 5.22
CA SER A 97 10.31 3.41 3.96
C SER A 97 10.70 4.87 4.04
N ALA A 98 11.06 5.41 2.87
CA ALA A 98 11.16 6.85 2.65
C ALA A 98 10.42 7.16 1.36
N TYR A 99 9.76 8.31 1.31
CA TYR A 99 9.05 8.77 0.13
C TYR A 99 9.28 10.25 -0.11
N ASN A 100 9.16 10.64 -1.37
CA ASN A 100 9.15 12.02 -1.80
C ASN A 100 8.14 12.16 -2.93
N ASP A 101 7.20 13.08 -2.76
CA ASP A 101 6.17 13.39 -3.72
C ASP A 101 6.20 14.89 -4.04
N PHE A 102 6.31 15.22 -5.32
CA PHE A 102 6.40 16.57 -5.82
C PHE A 102 5.28 16.86 -6.80
N ASN A 103 4.46 17.84 -6.51
CA ASN A 103 3.45 18.38 -7.41
C ASN A 103 3.90 19.74 -7.94
N SER A 104 4.26 19.80 -9.21
CA SER A 104 4.74 21.05 -9.82
C SER A 104 3.63 22.03 -10.16
N ILE A 105 2.37 21.62 -10.20
CA ILE A 105 1.23 22.51 -10.46
C ILE A 105 1.00 23.40 -9.24
N ASP A 106 0.91 22.79 -8.07
CA ASP A 106 0.63 23.47 -6.81
C ASP A 106 1.91 23.84 -6.07
N SER A 107 3.08 23.46 -6.63
CA SER A 107 4.40 23.66 -6.00
C SER A 107 4.48 23.11 -4.56
N ILE A 108 3.95 21.90 -4.39
CA ILE A 108 3.88 21.20 -3.11
C ILE A 108 4.92 20.07 -3.11
N ILE A 109 5.62 19.92 -1.99
CA ILE A 109 6.50 18.80 -1.71
C ILE A 109 5.97 18.07 -0.47
N ASN A 110 5.75 16.76 -0.60
CA ASN A 110 5.44 15.88 0.52
C ASN A 110 6.54 14.84 0.63
N SER A 111 7.25 14.82 1.73
CA SER A 111 8.30 13.84 1.98
C SER A 111 8.11 13.20 3.34
N GLY A 112 8.64 12.01 3.52
CA GLY A 112 8.57 11.38 4.83
C GLY A 112 9.35 10.09 4.90
N ILE A 113 9.50 9.65 6.13
CA ILE A 113 10.12 8.38 6.49
C ILE A 113 9.16 7.61 7.40
N SER A 114 9.16 6.28 7.32
CA SER A 114 8.41 5.45 8.25
C SER A 114 9.19 4.22 8.69
N ALA A 115 8.88 3.75 9.89
CA ALA A 115 9.36 2.49 10.42
C ALA A 115 8.18 1.70 10.98
N ALA A 116 8.02 0.46 10.54
CA ALA A 116 6.95 -0.43 10.93
C ALA A 116 7.50 -1.64 11.69
N LEU A 117 6.75 -2.08 12.69
CA LEU A 117 6.97 -3.31 13.44
C LEU A 117 5.67 -4.11 13.45
N SER A 118 5.80 -5.43 13.31
CA SER A 118 4.67 -6.35 13.39
C SER A 118 5.01 -7.59 14.19
N TYR A 119 3.99 -8.18 14.80
CA TYR A 119 4.09 -9.43 15.53
C TYR A 119 3.15 -10.47 14.93
N HIS A 120 3.72 -11.61 14.48
CA HIS A 120 3.01 -12.67 13.78
C HIS A 120 2.73 -13.85 14.71
N ILE A 121 1.47 -14.08 15.02
CA ILE A 121 0.96 -15.17 15.84
C ILE A 121 0.55 -16.31 14.91
N ARG A 122 1.15 -17.47 15.09
CA ARG A 122 0.79 -18.65 14.31
C ARG A 122 -0.49 -19.27 14.87
N LEU A 123 -1.57 -19.24 14.10
CA LEU A 123 -2.85 -19.83 14.49
C LEU A 123 -2.91 -21.32 14.17
N ASN A 124 -2.44 -21.71 12.98
CA ASN A 124 -2.48 -23.10 12.53
C ASN A 124 -1.17 -23.49 11.85
N LYS A 125 -0.52 -24.55 12.35
CA LYS A 125 0.73 -25.07 11.78
C LYS A 125 0.53 -25.78 10.44
N ARG A 126 -0.58 -26.50 10.27
CA ARG A 126 -0.86 -27.27 9.04
C ARG A 126 -1.28 -26.37 7.90
N ALA A 127 -2.16 -25.41 8.19
CA ALA A 127 -2.66 -24.46 7.20
C ALA A 127 -1.74 -23.23 7.01
N LEU A 128 -0.63 -23.12 7.77
CA LEU A 128 0.29 -21.98 7.76
C LEU A 128 -0.46 -20.64 7.91
N SER A 129 -1.46 -20.64 8.81
CA SER A 129 -2.28 -19.45 9.05
C SER A 129 -1.69 -18.60 10.18
N PHE A 130 -1.64 -17.29 9.97
CA PHE A 130 -1.08 -16.32 10.89
C PHE A 130 -2.03 -15.14 11.10
N LEU A 131 -2.08 -14.66 12.32
CA LEU A 131 -2.60 -13.35 12.67
C LEU A 131 -1.41 -12.44 12.96
N SER A 132 -1.36 -11.29 12.32
CA SER A 132 -0.34 -10.27 12.58
C SER A 132 -0.98 -9.01 13.14
N ILE A 133 -0.31 -8.39 14.08
CA ILE A 133 -0.63 -7.07 14.63
C ILE A 133 0.58 -6.20 14.37
N GLY A 134 0.38 -4.99 13.88
CA GLY A 134 1.48 -4.09 13.53
C GLY A 134 1.19 -2.64 13.82
N ALA A 135 2.25 -1.90 14.02
CA ALA A 135 2.24 -0.45 14.13
C ALA A 135 3.40 0.16 13.35
N SER A 136 3.25 1.40 12.90
CA SER A 136 4.33 2.18 12.31
C SER A 136 4.39 3.58 12.90
N ALA A 137 5.60 4.13 12.97
CA ALA A 137 5.83 5.54 13.25
C ALA A 137 6.34 6.22 11.99
N LYS A 138 5.87 7.44 11.75
CA LYS A 138 6.19 8.25 10.57
C LYS A 138 6.67 9.64 10.99
N GLY A 139 7.66 10.16 10.26
CA GLY A 139 7.99 11.57 10.24
C GLY A 139 7.62 12.14 8.87
N MET A 140 6.79 13.16 8.84
CA MET A 140 6.25 13.74 7.62
C MET A 140 6.68 15.20 7.49
N TYR A 141 7.03 15.60 6.27
CA TYR A 141 7.39 16.95 5.88
C TYR A 141 6.50 17.39 4.74
N HIS A 142 5.87 18.52 4.89
CA HIS A 142 5.06 19.17 3.87
C HIS A 142 5.58 20.58 3.62
N PHE A 143 5.87 20.89 2.37
CA PHE A 143 6.31 22.21 1.93
C PHE A 143 5.35 22.74 0.88
N TYR A 144 4.84 23.93 1.13
CA TYR A 144 4.03 24.71 0.20
C TYR A 144 4.82 25.95 -0.23
N ARG A 145 5.09 26.07 -1.52
CA ARG A 145 5.94 27.14 -2.06
C ARG A 145 5.33 28.53 -1.98
N GLY A 146 4.04 28.62 -1.73
CA GLY A 146 3.30 29.88 -1.75
C GLY A 146 2.63 30.15 -3.10
N ASN A 147 1.69 31.07 -3.09
CA ASN A 147 1.00 31.53 -4.28
C ASN A 147 0.99 33.07 -4.27
N SER A 148 1.75 33.70 -5.18
CA SER A 148 1.85 35.14 -5.30
C SER A 148 0.51 35.81 -5.63
N ASP A 149 -0.31 35.16 -6.48
CA ASP A 149 -1.58 35.72 -6.94
C ASP A 149 -2.62 35.77 -5.82
N LEU A 150 -2.51 34.83 -4.84
CA LEU A 150 -3.38 34.79 -3.66
C LEU A 150 -2.74 35.40 -2.41
N SER A 151 -1.52 35.93 -2.52
CA SER A 151 -0.75 36.47 -1.39
C SER A 151 -0.53 35.42 -0.27
N ILE A 152 -0.46 34.15 -0.60
CA ILE A 152 -0.19 33.06 0.35
C ILE A 152 1.32 32.85 0.41
N PRO A 153 1.97 33.04 1.58
CA PRO A 153 3.40 32.85 1.74
C PRO A 153 3.78 31.37 1.67
N TYR A 154 5.06 31.11 1.39
CA TYR A 154 5.59 29.73 1.55
C TYR A 154 5.50 29.30 3.01
N LYS A 155 5.31 28.00 3.25
CA LYS A 155 5.25 27.45 4.60
C LYS A 155 5.73 26.00 4.63
N GLU A 156 6.36 25.64 5.73
CA GLU A 156 6.86 24.29 6.01
C GLU A 156 6.16 23.72 7.25
N PHE A 157 5.86 22.44 7.18
CA PHE A 157 5.25 21.72 8.28
C PHE A 157 5.99 20.41 8.52
N TYR A 158 6.28 20.13 9.77
CA TYR A 158 6.87 18.89 10.23
C TYR A 158 5.92 18.27 11.24
N PHE A 159 5.53 17.04 11.04
CA PHE A 159 4.64 16.37 11.98
C PHE A 159 4.89 14.87 12.05
N PRO A 160 4.89 14.31 13.28
CA PRO A 160 4.90 12.88 13.47
C PRO A 160 3.53 12.29 13.19
N ASN A 161 3.48 11.02 12.81
CA ASN A 161 2.25 10.27 12.73
C ASN A 161 2.46 8.79 13.09
N VAL A 162 1.39 8.07 13.31
CA VAL A 162 1.39 6.66 13.69
C VAL A 162 0.32 5.92 12.91
N ASP A 163 0.61 4.69 12.50
CA ASP A 163 -0.39 3.77 11.96
C ASP A 163 -0.49 2.53 12.82
N ALA A 164 -1.65 1.88 12.74
CA ALA A 164 -1.87 0.59 13.37
C ALA A 164 -2.67 -0.33 12.44
N GLY A 165 -2.49 -1.65 12.59
CA GLY A 165 -3.23 -2.59 11.77
C GLY A 165 -3.21 -4.01 12.32
N ILE A 166 -4.12 -4.80 11.77
CA ILE A 166 -4.21 -6.24 11.95
C ILE A 166 -4.28 -6.91 10.59
N TYR A 167 -3.73 -8.10 10.47
CA TYR A 167 -3.65 -8.82 9.21
C TYR A 167 -3.70 -10.34 9.45
N LEU A 168 -4.72 -10.98 8.90
CA LEU A 168 -4.89 -12.42 8.89
C LEU A 168 -4.47 -12.96 7.52
N TYR A 169 -3.58 -13.94 7.49
CA TYR A 169 -3.09 -14.46 6.22
C TYR A 169 -2.70 -15.95 6.29
N ASN A 170 -2.82 -16.58 5.16
CA ASN A 170 -2.32 -17.92 4.86
C ASN A 170 -1.81 -17.95 3.41
N PRO A 171 -1.27 -19.06 2.88
CA PRO A 171 -0.77 -19.13 1.51
C PRO A 171 -1.81 -18.79 0.42
N ASN A 172 -3.10 -18.97 0.69
CA ASN A 172 -4.16 -18.81 -0.31
C ASN A 172 -5.00 -17.55 -0.12
N SER A 173 -5.12 -17.03 1.10
CA SER A 173 -6.00 -15.91 1.39
C SER A 173 -5.43 -14.96 2.40
N TYR A 174 -5.90 -13.73 2.33
CA TYR A 174 -5.55 -12.72 3.32
C TYR A 174 -6.67 -11.71 3.49
N ALA A 175 -6.74 -11.15 4.71
CA ALA A 175 -7.60 -10.02 5.02
C ALA A 175 -6.94 -9.17 6.11
N GLY A 176 -7.12 -7.86 6.05
CA GLY A 176 -6.54 -6.96 7.05
C GLY A 176 -7.32 -5.67 7.19
N LEU A 177 -7.21 -5.10 8.37
CA LEU A 177 -7.73 -3.78 8.70
C LEU A 177 -6.57 -2.92 9.18
N SER A 178 -6.57 -1.66 8.82
CA SER A 178 -5.60 -0.69 9.32
C SER A 178 -6.19 0.71 9.43
N VAL A 179 -5.60 1.48 10.31
CA VAL A 179 -5.83 2.92 10.43
C VAL A 179 -4.49 3.60 10.22
N THR A 180 -4.44 4.50 9.26
CA THR A 180 -3.26 5.31 8.99
C THR A 180 -3.50 6.75 9.41
N ASN A 181 -2.42 7.46 9.78
CA ASN A 181 -2.44 8.84 10.25
C ASN A 181 -3.34 9.03 11.48
N LEU A 182 -3.07 8.24 12.54
CA LEU A 182 -3.83 8.26 13.78
C LEU A 182 -3.73 9.57 14.55
N LEU A 183 -2.62 10.29 14.42
CA LEU A 183 -2.43 11.56 15.10
C LEU A 183 -3.00 12.69 14.25
N ASP A 184 -3.79 13.53 14.88
CA ASP A 184 -4.28 14.73 14.23
C ASP A 184 -3.11 15.68 13.95
N PRO A 185 -3.10 16.34 12.80
CA PRO A 185 -2.03 17.26 12.48
C PRO A 185 -2.06 18.50 13.37
N PRO A 186 -0.91 19.12 13.60
CA PRO A 186 -0.76 20.24 14.52
C PRO A 186 -1.27 21.58 13.96
N ALA A 187 -2.16 21.57 13.00
CA ALA A 187 -2.68 22.76 12.34
C ALA A 187 -4.21 22.84 12.45
N ASP A 188 -4.74 24.04 12.51
CA ASP A 188 -6.17 24.27 12.46
C ASP A 188 -6.76 23.97 11.06
N THR A 189 -8.07 23.79 11.00
CA THR A 189 -8.78 23.45 9.75
C THR A 189 -8.57 24.48 8.64
N ALA A 190 -8.45 25.78 8.99
CA ALA A 190 -8.22 26.84 8.02
C ALA A 190 -6.81 26.75 7.41
N THR A 191 -5.80 26.53 8.24
CA THR A 191 -4.41 26.30 7.80
C THR A 191 -4.32 25.06 6.90
N PHE A 192 -5.07 24.01 7.23
CA PHE A 192 -5.16 22.79 6.41
C PHE A 192 -5.62 23.08 4.98
N ALA A 193 -6.74 23.77 4.86
CA ALA A 193 -7.34 24.08 3.56
C ALA A 193 -6.44 25.02 2.72
N ILE A 194 -5.82 26.02 3.36
CA ILE A 194 -4.97 27.01 2.67
C ILE A 194 -3.69 26.35 2.13
N TYR A 195 -3.05 25.51 2.93
CA TYR A 195 -1.76 24.90 2.58
C TYR A 195 -1.87 23.49 2.00
N GLN A 196 -3.08 22.97 1.79
CA GLN A 196 -3.36 21.68 1.18
C GLN A 196 -2.61 20.51 1.87
N ILE A 197 -2.59 20.49 3.19
CA ILE A 197 -1.85 19.48 3.95
C ILE A 197 -2.56 18.12 3.82
N PRO A 198 -1.91 17.08 3.26
CA PRO A 198 -2.57 15.82 2.90
C PRO A 198 -2.66 14.84 4.08
N VAL A 199 -3.04 15.29 5.26
CA VAL A 199 -3.04 14.44 6.46
C VAL A 199 -4.43 14.30 7.02
N SER A 200 -5.14 13.30 6.55
CA SER A 200 -6.36 12.83 7.19
C SER A 200 -6.17 11.41 7.67
N ARG A 201 -6.86 11.06 8.75
CA ARG A 201 -6.97 9.69 9.21
C ARG A 201 -7.70 8.86 8.16
N GLN A 202 -7.14 7.69 7.84
CA GLN A 202 -7.76 6.77 6.90
C GLN A 202 -7.92 5.39 7.52
N TYR A 203 -9.08 4.81 7.27
CA TYR A 203 -9.41 3.44 7.61
C TYR A 203 -9.32 2.60 6.34
N ASN A 204 -8.51 1.55 6.39
CA ASN A 204 -8.29 0.69 5.23
C ASN A 204 -8.67 -0.75 5.56
N PHE A 205 -9.32 -1.38 4.59
CA PHE A 205 -9.56 -2.81 4.55
C PHE A 205 -8.92 -3.38 3.30
N ILE A 206 -8.18 -4.47 3.43
CA ILE A 206 -7.58 -5.19 2.31
C ILE A 206 -7.97 -6.65 2.39
N ALA A 207 -8.37 -7.26 1.27
CA ALA A 207 -8.62 -8.69 1.20
C ALA A 207 -8.26 -9.24 -0.18
N GLY A 208 -7.89 -10.52 -0.23
CA GLY A 208 -7.62 -11.21 -1.49
C GLY A 208 -7.59 -12.72 -1.32
N TYR A 209 -7.78 -13.40 -2.44
CA TYR A 209 -7.74 -14.85 -2.51
C TYR A 209 -7.00 -15.33 -3.76
N LYS A 210 -6.22 -16.41 -3.63
CA LYS A 210 -5.41 -17.01 -4.70
C LYS A 210 -6.01 -18.30 -5.15
N PHE A 211 -6.51 -18.32 -6.36
CA PHE A 211 -7.03 -19.50 -7.03
C PHE A 211 -5.92 -20.14 -7.87
N VAL A 212 -5.48 -21.33 -7.51
CA VAL A 212 -4.53 -22.11 -8.32
C VAL A 212 -5.29 -22.71 -9.49
N LEU A 213 -5.16 -22.11 -10.69
CA LEU A 213 -5.83 -22.57 -11.90
C LEU A 213 -5.11 -23.78 -12.52
N SER A 214 -3.78 -23.78 -12.52
CA SER A 214 -2.97 -24.88 -13.02
C SER A 214 -1.65 -24.97 -12.26
N ARG A 215 -1.40 -26.13 -11.67
CA ARG A 215 -0.12 -26.42 -10.98
C ARG A 215 1.02 -26.66 -11.98
N THR A 216 0.73 -27.28 -13.11
CA THR A 216 1.74 -27.58 -14.14
C THR A 216 2.27 -26.31 -14.79
N LEU A 217 1.41 -25.33 -15.04
CA LEU A 217 1.77 -24.05 -15.64
C LEU A 217 2.12 -22.98 -14.59
N ASN A 218 2.07 -23.31 -13.30
CA ASN A 218 2.17 -22.33 -12.20
C ASN A 218 1.25 -21.11 -12.41
N LEU A 219 0.00 -21.39 -12.80
CA LEU A 219 -0.98 -20.36 -13.10
C LEU A 219 -1.86 -20.10 -11.86
N VAL A 220 -1.82 -18.87 -11.35
CA VAL A 220 -2.58 -18.44 -10.17
C VAL A 220 -3.31 -17.15 -10.48
N LEU A 221 -4.61 -17.11 -10.20
CA LEU A 221 -5.45 -15.94 -10.28
C LEU A 221 -5.67 -15.38 -8.87
N GLU A 222 -5.41 -14.10 -8.67
CA GLU A 222 -5.61 -13.40 -7.40
C GLU A 222 -6.53 -12.20 -7.57
N PRO A 223 -7.84 -12.33 -7.38
CA PRO A 223 -8.70 -11.20 -7.11
C PRO A 223 -8.41 -10.65 -5.72
N SER A 224 -8.40 -9.34 -5.62
CA SER A 224 -8.20 -8.61 -4.36
C SER A 224 -8.96 -7.30 -4.36
N VAL A 225 -9.18 -6.75 -3.18
CA VAL A 225 -9.86 -5.47 -3.00
C VAL A 225 -9.18 -4.69 -1.89
N ILE A 226 -9.06 -3.39 -2.09
CA ILE A 226 -8.75 -2.42 -1.05
C ILE A 226 -9.96 -1.52 -0.91
N VAL A 227 -10.42 -1.33 0.31
CA VAL A 227 -11.49 -0.39 0.65
C VAL A 227 -10.89 0.61 1.61
N HIS A 228 -11.07 1.90 1.35
CA HIS A 228 -10.58 2.95 2.22
C HIS A 228 -11.64 4.02 2.44
N THR A 229 -11.61 4.65 3.61
CA THR A 229 -12.46 5.78 3.96
C THR A 229 -11.73 6.68 4.94
N ASN A 230 -12.16 7.92 5.04
CA ASN A 230 -11.62 8.92 5.95
C ASN A 230 -12.53 9.12 7.19
N ASP A 231 -12.17 10.03 8.08
CA ASP A 231 -12.92 10.33 9.31
C ASP A 231 -14.36 10.78 9.08
N THR A 232 -14.67 11.36 7.93
CA THR A 232 -16.05 11.77 7.60
C THR A 232 -16.96 10.59 7.35
N LEU A 233 -16.39 9.37 7.20
CA LEU A 233 -17.09 8.15 6.81
C LEU A 233 -17.99 8.32 5.58
N ALA A 234 -17.75 9.38 4.80
CA ALA A 234 -18.37 9.53 3.50
C ALA A 234 -17.88 8.40 2.60
N PHE A 235 -18.79 7.59 2.10
CA PHE A 235 -18.46 6.40 1.33
C PHE A 235 -19.06 6.51 -0.07
N ASP A 236 -18.19 6.66 -1.06
CA ASP A 236 -18.53 6.49 -2.47
C ASP A 236 -17.86 5.20 -2.99
N ILE A 237 -18.68 4.31 -3.54
CA ILE A 237 -18.19 3.03 -4.09
C ILE A 237 -17.09 3.26 -5.14
N LYS A 238 -17.19 4.31 -5.93
CA LYS A 238 -16.24 4.60 -7.01
C LYS A 238 -14.90 5.13 -6.50
N GLU A 239 -14.91 5.81 -5.39
CA GLU A 239 -13.70 6.44 -4.82
C GLU A 239 -13.05 5.58 -3.74
N ASN A 240 -13.87 4.84 -2.99
CA ASN A 240 -13.42 4.14 -1.80
C ASN A 240 -13.14 2.64 -2.01
N ILE A 241 -13.58 2.04 -3.13
CA ILE A 241 -13.34 0.63 -3.43
C ILE A 241 -12.38 0.51 -4.62
N GLU A 242 -11.27 -0.16 -4.39
CA GLU A 242 -10.21 -0.40 -5.36
C GLU A 242 -10.06 -1.92 -5.61
N PRO A 243 -10.80 -2.50 -6.54
CA PRO A 243 -10.62 -3.88 -6.93
C PRO A 243 -9.38 -4.07 -7.79
N ALA A 244 -8.72 -5.21 -7.65
CA ALA A 244 -7.61 -5.62 -8.48
C ALA A 244 -7.72 -7.09 -8.85
N ILE A 245 -7.26 -7.42 -10.05
CA ILE A 245 -7.13 -8.79 -10.53
C ILE A 245 -5.70 -9.00 -11.00
N LYS A 246 -5.04 -10.01 -10.45
CA LYS A 246 -3.67 -10.39 -10.79
C LYS A 246 -3.65 -11.81 -11.34
N LEU A 247 -2.94 -12.01 -12.43
CA LEU A 247 -2.68 -13.32 -13.03
C LEU A 247 -1.18 -13.58 -13.01
N TYR A 248 -0.80 -14.59 -12.28
CA TYR A 248 0.58 -15.06 -12.20
C TYR A 248 0.77 -16.28 -13.10
N ALA A 249 1.80 -16.24 -13.94
CA ALA A 249 2.18 -17.31 -14.85
C ALA A 249 3.70 -17.52 -14.75
N GLY A 250 4.12 -18.50 -13.96
CA GLY A 250 5.55 -18.72 -13.68
C GLY A 250 6.19 -17.47 -13.06
N ASN A 251 7.10 -16.85 -13.81
CA ASN A 251 7.83 -15.66 -13.35
C ASN A 251 7.15 -14.32 -13.72
N PHE A 252 6.01 -14.37 -14.37
CA PHE A 252 5.29 -13.19 -14.82
C PHE A 252 4.05 -12.95 -13.95
N CYS A 253 3.74 -11.69 -13.72
CA CYS A 253 2.47 -11.26 -13.18
C CYS A 253 1.94 -10.12 -14.04
N ILE A 254 0.73 -10.24 -14.49
CA ILE A 254 -0.02 -9.18 -15.16
C ILE A 254 -1.31 -8.93 -14.41
N GLY A 255 -1.81 -7.72 -14.46
CA GLY A 255 -3.07 -7.44 -13.81
C GLY A 255 -3.63 -6.06 -14.14
N THR A 256 -4.79 -5.84 -13.60
CA THR A 256 -5.47 -4.56 -13.63
C THR A 256 -5.81 -4.15 -12.20
N PHE A 257 -5.78 -2.86 -11.97
CA PHE A 257 -6.08 -2.25 -10.68
C PHE A 257 -6.97 -1.03 -10.93
N PHE A 258 -8.10 -0.97 -10.27
CA PHE A 258 -9.08 0.08 -10.46
C PHE A 258 -9.04 1.01 -9.24
N ASN A 259 -8.23 2.04 -9.29
CA ASN A 259 -8.16 3.10 -8.27
C ASN A 259 -8.86 4.40 -8.68
N ASP A 260 -9.23 4.49 -9.94
CA ASP A 260 -9.95 5.62 -10.52
C ASP A 260 -10.78 5.10 -11.69
N TYR A 261 -12.08 5.16 -11.56
CA TYR A 261 -13.00 4.65 -12.58
C TYR A 261 -13.00 5.45 -13.89
N SER A 262 -12.35 6.61 -13.90
CA SER A 262 -12.09 7.38 -15.11
C SER A 262 -10.90 6.88 -15.91
N LYS A 263 -10.09 5.97 -15.35
CA LYS A 263 -8.87 5.44 -15.95
C LYS A 263 -8.93 3.93 -16.10
N ILE A 264 -8.23 3.42 -17.10
CA ILE A 264 -7.94 1.99 -17.26
C ILE A 264 -6.49 1.76 -16.84
N SER A 265 -6.29 0.94 -15.84
CA SER A 265 -4.98 0.71 -15.24
C SER A 265 -4.51 -0.71 -15.49
N PHE A 266 -3.27 -0.84 -15.89
CA PHE A 266 -2.60 -2.12 -16.09
C PHE A 266 -1.29 -2.13 -15.35
N PHE A 267 -0.89 -3.29 -14.85
CA PHE A 267 0.46 -3.50 -14.37
C PHE A 267 1.02 -4.81 -14.88
N PHE A 268 2.34 -4.82 -14.98
CA PHE A 268 3.13 -5.96 -15.36
C PHE A 268 4.28 -6.08 -14.36
N GLN A 269 4.58 -7.30 -13.94
CA GLN A 269 5.74 -7.60 -13.12
C GLN A 269 6.44 -8.83 -13.69
N TYR A 270 7.75 -8.71 -13.87
CA TYR A 270 8.62 -9.82 -14.17
C TYR A 270 9.50 -10.11 -12.97
N ARG A 271 9.46 -11.34 -12.49
CA ARG A 271 10.13 -11.75 -11.27
C ARG A 271 11.19 -12.80 -11.55
N TYR A 272 12.41 -12.46 -11.24
CA TYR A 272 13.48 -13.42 -11.04
C TYR A 272 13.58 -13.82 -9.55
N PRO A 273 14.24 -14.97 -9.21
CA PRO A 273 14.38 -15.37 -7.82
C PRO A 273 14.98 -14.33 -6.89
N LYS A 274 15.80 -13.41 -7.42
CA LYS A 274 16.50 -12.41 -6.63
C LYS A 274 16.06 -10.97 -6.88
N PHE A 275 15.50 -10.65 -8.01
CA PHE A 275 15.00 -9.31 -8.31
C PHE A 275 13.74 -9.35 -9.16
N TYR A 276 12.99 -8.25 -9.15
CA TYR A 276 11.87 -8.06 -10.05
C TYR A 276 11.88 -6.65 -10.65
N VAL A 277 11.28 -6.55 -11.82
CA VAL A 277 10.93 -5.28 -12.46
C VAL A 277 9.42 -5.26 -12.62
N GLY A 278 8.80 -4.19 -12.23
CA GLY A 278 7.37 -3.99 -12.38
C GLY A 278 7.08 -2.64 -13.02
N THR A 279 5.97 -2.55 -13.72
CA THR A 279 5.46 -1.31 -14.29
C THR A 279 3.97 -1.20 -14.05
N TYR A 280 3.49 0.02 -13.90
CA TYR A 280 2.09 0.34 -13.79
C TYR A 280 1.77 1.48 -14.77
N PHE A 281 0.66 1.36 -15.48
CA PHE A 281 0.17 2.37 -16.42
C PHE A 281 -1.31 2.60 -16.19
N ALA A 282 -1.72 3.87 -16.18
CA ALA A 282 -3.13 4.23 -16.15
C ALA A 282 -3.44 5.19 -17.30
N LEU A 283 -4.43 4.81 -18.12
CA LEU A 283 -4.87 5.55 -19.31
C LEU A 283 -6.25 6.15 -19.06
N PRO A 284 -6.46 7.46 -19.30
CA PRO A 284 -7.79 8.06 -19.25
C PRO A 284 -8.73 7.42 -20.27
N LYS A 285 -9.96 7.11 -19.88
CA LYS A 285 -10.97 6.52 -20.79
C LYS A 285 -11.37 7.44 -21.93
N ASP A 286 -11.51 8.75 -21.64
CA ASP A 286 -12.03 9.74 -22.59
C ASP A 286 -11.00 10.20 -23.62
N SER A 287 -9.74 9.95 -23.41
CA SER A 287 -8.65 10.34 -24.31
C SER A 287 -7.45 9.42 -24.14
N PRO A 288 -7.51 8.18 -24.66
CA PRO A 288 -6.50 7.15 -24.42
C PRO A 288 -5.14 7.50 -24.99
N PHE A 289 -5.05 8.44 -25.93
CA PHE A 289 -3.78 8.79 -26.59
C PHE A 289 -3.45 10.28 -26.40
N PHE A 290 -2.59 10.61 -25.41
CA PHE A 290 -1.74 11.80 -25.32
C PHE A 290 -2.34 13.18 -25.01
N LYS A 291 -3.63 13.32 -24.71
CA LYS A 291 -4.20 14.64 -24.38
C LYS A 291 -4.41 14.93 -22.90
N LYS A 292 -4.43 13.91 -22.05
CA LYS A 292 -4.56 14.04 -20.58
C LYS A 292 -3.50 13.22 -19.88
N SER A 293 -3.23 13.53 -18.64
CA SER A 293 -2.14 13.00 -17.84
C SER A 293 -2.07 11.46 -17.82
N LEU A 294 -1.16 10.90 -18.59
CA LEU A 294 -0.71 9.52 -18.42
C LEU A 294 -0.09 9.35 -17.04
N THR A 295 -0.52 8.34 -16.30
CA THR A 295 0.19 7.88 -15.12
C THR A 295 1.07 6.70 -15.50
N ALA A 296 2.36 6.79 -15.26
CA ALA A 296 3.28 5.70 -15.46
C ALA A 296 4.21 5.57 -14.27
N GLU A 297 4.40 4.34 -13.81
CA GLU A 297 5.24 4.03 -12.66
C GLU A 297 6.13 2.83 -12.96
N ILE A 298 7.34 2.86 -12.41
CA ILE A 298 8.32 1.78 -12.49
C ILE A 298 8.63 1.34 -11.07
N ALA A 299 8.65 0.03 -10.87
CA ALA A 299 9.04 -0.61 -9.62
C ALA A 299 10.23 -1.53 -9.86
N LEU A 300 11.24 -1.42 -9.03
CA LEU A 300 12.40 -2.29 -8.99
C LEU A 300 12.49 -2.89 -7.59
N GLY A 301 12.70 -4.18 -7.49
CA GLY A 301 12.83 -4.81 -6.19
C GLY A 301 13.85 -5.94 -6.18
N ILE A 302 14.49 -6.10 -5.02
CA ILE A 302 15.46 -7.16 -4.76
C ILE A 302 14.96 -7.99 -3.59
N ASN A 303 14.90 -9.30 -3.78
CA ASN A 303 14.49 -10.25 -2.75
C ASN A 303 15.70 -11.04 -2.24
N PHE A 304 15.91 -11.02 -0.94
CA PHE A 304 16.98 -11.76 -0.28
C PHE A 304 16.37 -12.94 0.48
N SER A 305 16.61 -14.17 -0.02
CA SER A 305 16.25 -15.38 0.72
C SER A 305 17.43 -15.82 1.58
N ARG A 306 17.16 -16.14 2.84
CA ARG A 306 18.18 -16.67 3.76
C ARG A 306 18.36 -18.19 3.66
N ASN A 307 17.48 -18.90 3.00
CA ASN A 307 17.59 -20.34 2.82
C ASN A 307 18.55 -20.67 1.69
N LYS A 308 19.53 -21.54 1.96
CA LYS A 308 20.53 -22.01 0.98
C LYS A 308 19.93 -22.71 -0.23
N SER A 309 18.71 -23.22 -0.16
CA SER A 309 18.02 -23.83 -1.28
C SER A 309 17.61 -22.84 -2.38
N GLY A 310 17.96 -21.56 -2.25
CA GLY A 310 17.94 -20.56 -3.34
C GLY A 310 16.63 -20.34 -4.08
N TYR A 311 15.80 -21.33 -4.00
CA TYR A 311 14.47 -21.33 -4.55
C TYR A 311 13.52 -20.81 -3.49
N ILE A 312 12.94 -19.70 -3.75
CA ILE A 312 11.61 -19.42 -3.26
C ILE A 312 10.75 -20.50 -3.92
N LYS A 313 10.82 -21.72 -3.36
CA LYS A 313 10.00 -22.84 -3.80
C LYS A 313 8.57 -22.39 -3.66
N ASN A 314 7.97 -21.97 -4.77
CA ASN A 314 6.56 -21.64 -4.87
C ASN A 314 6.07 -20.65 -3.79
N GLY A 315 6.98 -19.86 -3.25
CA GLY A 315 6.64 -18.69 -2.47
C GLY A 315 6.10 -17.63 -3.41
N HIS A 316 5.10 -18.00 -4.15
CA HIS A 316 4.19 -17.07 -4.68
C HIS A 316 3.62 -16.39 -3.45
N TRP A 317 4.19 -15.20 -3.12
CA TRP A 317 3.61 -14.27 -2.17
C TRP A 317 4.09 -14.36 -0.75
#